data_c2733a09cf58665c60bc51e1d97eeb4d
#
_entry.id   c2733a09cf58665c60bc51e1d97eeb4d
#
_cell.length_a   1.000
_cell.length_b   1.000
_cell.length_c   1.000
_cell.angle_alpha   90.00
_cell.angle_beta   90.00
_cell.angle_gamma   90.00
#
_symmetry.space_group_name_H-M   'P 1'
#
loop_
_entity.id
_entity.type
_entity.pdbx_description
1 polymer ?
#
loop_
_entity_poly.entity_id
_entity_poly.type
_entity_poly.pdbx_seq_one_letter_code
_entity_poly.pdbx_strand_id
1 'polypeptide(L)'
;IDSIEKLQQVVSKHHHPVKIIPDDLASSLYLYNQNLGLEYLTGYVVEYALSIDNIFVMVLVFTAFGVAPKNYHRVLFWGILGAIVMRFIFIFLGAALIQKFEWIMYVFGAFLVFTGIKMFFDKDHDEKIDTQKHPVVKFANKHFKVHNHFVGNKFFVTINGVKKMTPLFLVLIIIEFTDLIFAVDSIPAIFSVTKDPYIVFFSNIFAIIGLRSMFFLL
;
A
#
# COMPACT_ATOMS: atom_id res chain seq x y z
N ILE A 1 4.14 -29.03 7.11
CA ILE A 1 4.94 -29.18 8.35
C ILE A 1 4.63 -30.58 8.88
N ASP A 2 5.63 -31.44 8.94
CA ASP A 2 5.51 -32.87 9.25
C ASP A 2 6.17 -33.25 10.59
N SER A 3 6.78 -32.29 11.29
CA SER A 3 7.41 -32.51 12.59
C SER A 3 7.34 -31.25 13.49
N ILE A 4 7.41 -31.48 14.81
CA ILE A 4 7.46 -30.40 15.81
C ILE A 4 8.69 -29.52 15.60
N GLU A 5 9.85 -30.10 15.28
CA GLU A 5 11.08 -29.35 15.04
C GLU A 5 10.94 -28.36 13.87
N LYS A 6 10.35 -28.79 12.75
CA LYS A 6 10.09 -27.90 11.61
C LYS A 6 9.10 -26.80 11.98
N LEU A 7 8.06 -27.12 12.77
CA LEU A 7 7.13 -26.12 13.26
C LEU A 7 7.84 -25.09 14.15
N GLN A 8 8.70 -25.53 15.05
CA GLN A 8 9.52 -24.64 15.91
C GLN A 8 10.40 -23.71 15.10
N GLN A 9 11.05 -24.23 14.04
CA GLN A 9 11.86 -23.41 13.14
C GLN A 9 11.05 -22.31 12.44
N VAL A 10 9.87 -22.64 11.94
CA VAL A 10 9.00 -21.65 11.26
C VAL A 10 8.46 -20.63 12.25
N VAL A 11 7.99 -21.06 13.41
CA VAL A 11 7.48 -20.18 14.47
C VAL A 11 8.57 -19.22 14.96
N SER A 12 9.78 -19.72 15.20
CA SER A 12 10.90 -18.88 15.64
C SER A 12 11.40 -17.94 14.56
N LYS A 13 11.43 -18.37 13.30
CA LYS A 13 11.89 -17.56 12.18
C LYS A 13 11.08 -16.27 11.99
N HIS A 14 9.77 -16.35 12.15
CA HIS A 14 8.86 -15.20 11.97
C HIS A 14 8.33 -14.65 13.30
N HIS A 15 8.81 -15.18 14.44
CA HIS A 15 8.43 -14.75 15.78
C HIS A 15 6.92 -14.83 16.04
N HIS A 16 6.26 -15.88 15.50
CA HIS A 16 4.84 -16.08 15.75
C HIS A 16 4.58 -16.34 17.26
N PRO A 17 3.60 -15.67 17.89
CA PRO A 17 3.31 -15.83 19.31
C PRO A 17 2.51 -17.11 19.58
N VAL A 18 3.04 -18.26 19.17
CA VAL A 18 2.39 -19.58 19.29
C VAL A 18 3.12 -20.45 20.29
N LYS A 19 2.37 -21.01 21.24
CA LYS A 19 2.88 -21.99 22.18
C LYS A 19 2.86 -23.37 21.51
N ILE A 20 4.04 -23.97 21.38
CA ILE A 20 4.18 -25.34 20.88
C ILE A 20 4.01 -26.32 22.05
N ILE A 21 3.15 -27.30 21.85
CA ILE A 21 2.89 -28.35 22.83
C ILE A 21 3.88 -29.51 22.56
N PRO A 22 4.75 -29.87 23.53
CA PRO A 22 5.66 -31.00 23.35
C PRO A 22 4.89 -32.27 23.03
N ASP A 23 5.39 -33.07 22.09
CA ASP A 23 4.86 -34.38 21.70
C ASP A 23 3.42 -34.37 21.09
N ASP A 24 2.80 -33.19 20.88
CA ASP A 24 1.49 -33.06 20.22
C ASP A 24 1.58 -32.10 19.03
N LEU A 25 1.92 -32.66 17.87
CA LEU A 25 2.02 -31.93 16.62
C LEU A 25 0.65 -31.43 16.16
N ALA A 26 -0.42 -32.20 16.34
CA ALA A 26 -1.74 -31.85 15.85
C ALA A 26 -2.29 -30.60 16.54
N SER A 27 -2.24 -30.56 17.86
CA SER A 27 -2.67 -29.40 18.65
C SER A 27 -1.77 -28.19 18.39
N SER A 28 -0.47 -28.39 18.25
CA SER A 28 0.48 -27.31 17.92
C SER A 28 0.22 -26.71 16.55
N LEU A 29 -0.08 -27.53 15.53
CA LEU A 29 -0.47 -27.06 14.18
C LEU A 29 -1.81 -26.33 14.20
N TYR A 30 -2.77 -26.81 14.97
CA TYR A 30 -4.05 -26.14 15.12
C TYR A 30 -3.88 -24.71 15.68
N LEU A 31 -3.12 -24.56 16.77
CA LEU A 31 -2.81 -23.26 17.36
C LEU A 31 -2.03 -22.35 16.40
N TYR A 32 -1.08 -22.91 15.67
CA TYR A 32 -0.32 -22.19 14.66
C TYR A 32 -1.24 -21.66 13.55
N ASN A 33 -2.11 -22.50 12.98
CA ASN A 33 -3.03 -22.12 11.93
C ASN A 33 -4.04 -21.05 12.40
N GLN A 34 -4.54 -21.17 13.63
CA GLN A 34 -5.39 -20.13 14.24
C GLN A 34 -4.65 -18.79 14.33
N ASN A 35 -3.41 -18.83 14.81
CA ASN A 35 -2.60 -17.63 14.95
C ASN A 35 -2.33 -16.95 13.58
N LEU A 36 -1.98 -17.74 12.54
CA LEU A 36 -1.80 -17.24 11.19
C LEU A 36 -3.08 -16.56 10.68
N GLY A 37 -4.25 -17.17 10.92
CA GLY A 37 -5.54 -16.58 10.58
C GLY A 37 -5.80 -15.24 11.27
N LEU A 38 -5.45 -15.14 12.56
CA LEU A 38 -5.59 -13.91 13.34
C LEU A 38 -4.61 -12.83 12.87
N GLU A 39 -3.35 -13.17 12.62
CA GLU A 39 -2.36 -12.24 12.08
C GLU A 39 -2.80 -11.70 10.71
N TYR A 40 -3.26 -12.58 9.81
CA TYR A 40 -3.77 -12.20 8.50
C TYR A 40 -5.00 -11.28 8.61
N LEU A 41 -5.98 -11.66 9.42
CA LEU A 41 -7.21 -10.86 9.60
C LEU A 41 -6.90 -9.50 10.22
N THR A 42 -6.02 -9.47 11.22
CA THR A 42 -5.59 -8.22 11.85
C THR A 42 -4.87 -7.33 10.85
N GLY A 43 -3.91 -7.88 10.08
CA GLY A 43 -3.22 -7.15 9.02
C GLY A 43 -4.18 -6.60 7.96
N TYR A 44 -5.16 -7.42 7.54
CA TYR A 44 -6.19 -7.00 6.60
C TYR A 44 -7.04 -5.84 7.14
N VAL A 45 -7.52 -5.92 8.38
CA VAL A 45 -8.35 -4.88 9.00
C VAL A 45 -7.55 -3.59 9.21
N VAL A 46 -6.30 -3.69 9.67
CA VAL A 46 -5.41 -2.53 9.85
C VAL A 46 -5.17 -1.83 8.50
N GLU A 47 -4.78 -2.58 7.48
CA GLU A 47 -4.56 -2.01 6.14
C GLU A 47 -5.85 -1.42 5.57
N TYR A 48 -6.97 -2.13 5.69
CA TYR A 48 -8.25 -1.65 5.21
C TYR A 48 -8.66 -0.32 5.88
N ALA A 49 -8.48 -0.22 7.21
CA ALA A 49 -8.77 1.00 7.96
C ALA A 49 -7.87 2.18 7.55
N LEU A 50 -6.56 1.95 7.42
CA LEU A 50 -5.59 2.97 7.00
C LEU A 50 -5.78 3.40 5.54
N SER A 51 -6.28 2.50 4.71
CA SER A 51 -6.44 2.77 3.27
C SER A 51 -7.78 3.43 2.91
N ILE A 52 -8.71 3.63 3.85
CA ILE A 52 -9.96 4.39 3.59
C ILE A 52 -9.62 5.80 3.12
N ASP A 53 -8.63 6.45 3.73
CA ASP A 53 -8.21 7.81 3.35
C ASP A 53 -7.67 7.85 1.91
N ASN A 54 -7.09 6.77 1.41
CA ASN A 54 -6.63 6.67 0.03
C ASN A 54 -7.77 6.84 -0.97
N ILE A 55 -8.97 6.34 -0.65
CA ILE A 55 -10.17 6.51 -1.51
C ILE A 55 -10.52 7.99 -1.63
N PHE A 56 -10.53 8.72 -0.51
CA PHE A 56 -10.82 10.15 -0.54
C PHE A 56 -9.80 10.91 -1.38
N VAL A 57 -8.52 10.61 -1.25
CA VAL A 57 -7.48 11.23 -2.06
C VAL A 57 -7.63 10.88 -3.53
N MET A 58 -7.98 9.64 -3.88
CA MET A 58 -8.27 9.26 -5.27
C MET A 58 -9.44 10.06 -5.84
N VAL A 59 -10.54 10.21 -5.10
CA VAL A 59 -11.71 11.02 -5.50
C VAL A 59 -11.30 12.48 -5.69
N LEU A 60 -10.54 13.05 -4.77
CA LEU A 60 -10.03 14.42 -4.87
C LEU A 60 -9.14 14.61 -6.11
N VAL A 61 -8.22 13.68 -6.38
CA VAL A 61 -7.35 13.73 -7.56
C VAL A 61 -8.18 13.64 -8.85
N PHE A 62 -9.13 12.70 -8.94
CA PHE A 62 -9.99 12.60 -10.13
C PHE A 62 -10.81 13.85 -10.36
N THR A 63 -11.36 14.45 -9.31
CA THR A 63 -12.16 15.68 -9.37
C THR A 63 -11.29 16.88 -9.74
N ALA A 64 -10.13 17.03 -9.11
CA ALA A 64 -9.21 18.14 -9.34
C ALA A 64 -8.65 18.16 -10.78
N PHE A 65 -8.43 16.99 -11.37
CA PHE A 65 -7.97 16.86 -12.76
C PHE A 65 -9.12 16.77 -13.78
N GLY A 66 -10.38 16.72 -13.35
CA GLY A 66 -11.53 16.60 -14.24
C GLY A 66 -11.53 15.30 -15.04
N VAL A 67 -11.13 14.20 -14.42
CA VAL A 67 -11.12 12.88 -15.07
C VAL A 67 -12.55 12.44 -15.32
N ALA A 68 -12.89 12.08 -16.56
CA ALA A 68 -14.21 11.57 -16.87
C ALA A 68 -14.44 10.18 -16.23
N PRO A 69 -15.65 9.89 -15.68
CA PRO A 69 -15.95 8.63 -14.98
C PRO A 69 -15.63 7.37 -15.79
N LYS A 70 -15.81 7.41 -17.10
CA LYS A 70 -15.45 6.32 -18.02
C LYS A 70 -13.97 5.90 -17.98
N ASN A 71 -13.10 6.79 -17.50
CA ASN A 71 -11.66 6.54 -17.42
C ASN A 71 -11.22 6.05 -16.02
N TYR A 72 -12.09 6.10 -15.00
CA TYR A 72 -11.75 5.69 -13.63
C TYR A 72 -11.27 4.24 -13.58
N HIS A 73 -12.02 3.31 -14.21
CA HIS A 73 -11.64 1.89 -14.27
C HIS A 73 -10.22 1.66 -14.78
N ARG A 74 -9.83 2.41 -15.81
CA ARG A 74 -8.51 2.26 -16.41
C ARG A 74 -7.40 2.75 -15.47
N VAL A 75 -7.58 3.92 -14.86
CA VAL A 75 -6.60 4.47 -13.92
C VAL A 75 -6.50 3.58 -12.68
N LEU A 76 -7.64 3.19 -12.10
CA LEU A 76 -7.67 2.32 -10.93
C LEU A 76 -7.10 0.92 -11.20
N PHE A 77 -7.30 0.36 -12.39
CA PHE A 77 -6.72 -0.93 -12.75
C PHE A 77 -5.19 -0.88 -12.76
N TRP A 78 -4.63 0.11 -13.44
CA TRP A 78 -3.18 0.28 -13.51
C TRP A 78 -2.59 0.75 -12.17
N GLY A 79 -3.33 1.58 -11.42
CA GLY A 79 -2.97 1.99 -10.09
C GLY A 79 -2.85 0.82 -9.12
N ILE A 80 -3.83 -0.08 -9.09
CA ILE A 80 -3.76 -1.28 -8.25
C ILE A 80 -2.61 -2.18 -8.66
N LEU A 81 -2.38 -2.36 -9.95
CA LEU A 81 -1.26 -3.18 -10.43
C LEU A 81 0.08 -2.59 -10.00
N GLY A 82 0.25 -1.28 -10.11
CA GLY A 82 1.43 -0.57 -9.63
C GLY A 82 1.58 -0.68 -8.10
N ALA A 83 0.52 -0.43 -7.36
CA ALA A 83 0.49 -0.57 -5.90
C ALA A 83 0.91 -1.98 -5.45
N ILE A 84 0.41 -3.06 -6.10
CA ILE A 84 0.81 -4.44 -5.80
C ILE A 84 2.32 -4.63 -6.00
N VAL A 85 2.86 -4.15 -7.12
CA VAL A 85 4.30 -4.27 -7.42
C VAL A 85 5.13 -3.50 -6.40
N MET A 86 4.74 -2.26 -6.10
CA MET A 86 5.46 -1.43 -5.13
C MET A 86 5.41 -2.04 -3.73
N ARG A 87 4.24 -2.50 -3.27
CA ARG A 87 4.10 -3.15 -1.96
C ARG A 87 4.87 -4.46 -1.88
N PHE A 88 4.90 -5.25 -2.95
CA PHE A 88 5.78 -6.42 -3.01
C PHE A 88 7.22 -6.04 -2.70
N ILE A 89 7.76 -5.05 -3.42
CA ILE A 89 9.14 -4.59 -3.23
C ILE A 89 9.37 -4.10 -1.80
N PHE A 90 8.49 -3.22 -1.29
CA PHE A 90 8.66 -2.61 0.04
C PHE A 90 8.50 -3.62 1.18
N ILE A 91 7.55 -4.54 1.09
CA ILE A 91 7.31 -5.54 2.14
C ILE A 91 8.47 -6.53 2.22
N PHE A 92 8.91 -7.08 1.08
CA PHE A 92 10.01 -8.06 1.10
C PHE A 92 11.36 -7.39 1.41
N LEU A 93 11.60 -6.17 0.93
CA LEU A 93 12.78 -5.39 1.32
C LEU A 93 12.73 -5.03 2.82
N GLY A 94 11.59 -4.57 3.32
CA GLY A 94 11.38 -4.25 4.73
C GLY A 94 11.57 -5.46 5.63
N ALA A 95 11.01 -6.62 5.25
CA ALA A 95 11.21 -7.88 5.97
C ALA A 95 12.68 -8.29 6.03
N ALA A 96 13.40 -8.19 4.89
CA ALA A 96 14.82 -8.50 4.85
C ALA A 96 15.64 -7.56 5.74
N LEU A 97 15.29 -6.28 5.79
CA LEU A 97 15.92 -5.29 6.65
C LEU A 97 15.65 -5.58 8.14
N ILE A 98 14.40 -5.89 8.50
CA ILE A 98 14.01 -6.22 9.88
C ILE A 98 14.73 -7.49 10.35
N GLN A 99 14.83 -8.53 9.50
CA GLN A 99 15.54 -9.76 9.84
C GLN A 99 17.04 -9.55 10.05
N LYS A 100 17.63 -8.60 9.32
CA LYS A 100 19.07 -8.29 9.43
C LYS A 100 19.38 -7.30 10.54
N PHE A 101 18.48 -6.37 10.82
CA PHE A 101 18.65 -5.28 11.77
C PHE A 101 17.40 -5.11 12.64
N GLU A 102 17.34 -5.81 13.77
CA GLU A 102 16.18 -5.76 14.68
C GLU A 102 15.85 -4.36 15.19
N TRP A 103 16.87 -3.47 15.30
CA TRP A 103 16.69 -2.10 15.73
C TRP A 103 15.82 -1.25 14.76
N ILE A 104 15.64 -1.69 13.51
CA ILE A 104 14.78 -1.01 12.53
C ILE A 104 13.32 -0.95 13.02
N MET A 105 12.87 -1.93 13.80
CA MET A 105 11.52 -1.90 14.39
C MET A 105 11.32 -0.70 15.31
N TYR A 106 12.36 -0.29 16.05
CA TYR A 106 12.29 0.92 16.89
C TYR A 106 12.20 2.19 16.05
N VAL A 107 12.90 2.24 14.91
CA VAL A 107 12.82 3.36 13.97
C VAL A 107 11.40 3.43 13.35
N PHE A 108 10.83 2.29 12.96
CA PHE A 108 9.46 2.24 12.47
C PHE A 108 8.46 2.68 13.54
N GLY A 109 8.60 2.19 14.77
CA GLY A 109 7.77 2.62 15.89
C GLY A 109 7.85 4.13 16.16
N ALA A 110 9.06 4.69 16.19
CA ALA A 110 9.27 6.13 16.36
C ALA A 110 8.65 6.94 15.20
N PHE A 111 8.79 6.44 13.97
CA PHE A 111 8.19 7.06 12.80
C PHE A 111 6.65 7.06 12.87
N LEU A 112 6.03 5.94 13.25
CA LEU A 112 4.57 5.87 13.43
C LEU A 112 4.07 6.81 14.54
N VAL A 113 4.79 6.90 15.64
CA VAL A 113 4.45 7.86 16.71
C VAL A 113 4.55 9.30 16.20
N PHE A 114 5.62 9.61 15.45
CA PHE A 114 5.81 10.95 14.88
C PHE A 114 4.70 11.30 13.87
N THR A 115 4.36 10.40 12.95
CA THR A 115 3.29 10.63 11.96
C THR A 115 1.93 10.74 12.65
N GLY A 116 1.63 9.90 13.64
CA GLY A 116 0.40 9.98 14.42
C GLY A 116 0.26 11.31 15.19
N ILE A 117 1.33 11.78 15.84
CA ILE A 117 1.36 13.08 16.51
C ILE A 117 1.15 14.22 15.51
N LYS A 118 1.85 14.16 14.37
CA LYS A 118 1.71 15.16 13.32
C LYS A 118 0.28 15.24 12.82
N MET A 119 -0.37 14.10 12.50
CA MET A 119 -1.78 14.06 12.07
C MET A 119 -2.73 14.64 13.11
N PHE A 120 -2.47 14.42 14.40
CA PHE A 120 -3.32 14.95 15.46
C PHE A 120 -3.27 16.50 15.56
N PHE A 121 -2.11 17.09 15.24
CA PHE A 121 -1.91 18.54 15.29
C PHE A 121 -2.15 19.24 13.95
N ASP A 122 -2.12 18.54 12.82
CA ASP A 122 -2.44 19.09 11.49
C ASP A 122 -3.96 19.28 11.36
N LYS A 123 -4.41 20.53 11.57
CA LYS A 123 -5.84 20.91 11.49
C LYS A 123 -6.30 21.29 10.07
N ASP A 124 -5.39 21.44 9.12
CA ASP A 124 -5.68 22.00 7.79
C ASP A 124 -5.82 20.89 6.72
N HIS A 125 -6.90 20.08 6.81
CA HIS A 125 -7.31 19.17 5.75
C HIS A 125 -8.06 19.83 4.59
N ASP A 126 -8.23 21.16 4.61
CA ASP A 126 -8.91 21.93 3.54
C ASP A 126 -7.99 22.41 2.42
N GLU A 127 -6.77 21.91 2.31
CA GLU A 127 -5.94 22.25 1.15
C GLU A 127 -6.55 21.65 -0.12
N LYS A 128 -7.26 22.52 -0.86
CA LYS A 128 -7.59 22.26 -2.27
C LYS A 128 -6.30 21.84 -2.97
N ILE A 129 -6.26 20.63 -3.49
CA ILE A 129 -5.10 20.15 -4.25
C ILE A 129 -4.91 21.11 -5.43
N ASP A 130 -3.98 22.05 -5.28
CA ASP A 130 -3.55 22.88 -6.40
C ASP A 130 -2.75 22.00 -7.36
N THR A 131 -3.47 21.52 -8.38
CA THR A 131 -2.92 20.56 -9.35
C THR A 131 -1.66 21.07 -10.02
N GLN A 132 -1.49 22.39 -10.16
CA GLN A 132 -0.30 22.96 -10.80
C GLN A 132 0.91 23.04 -9.85
N LYS A 133 0.67 23.17 -8.55
CA LYS A 133 1.72 23.25 -7.53
C LYS A 133 2.17 21.90 -7.01
N HIS A 134 1.43 20.83 -7.30
CA HIS A 134 1.76 19.50 -6.82
C HIS A 134 3.17 19.07 -7.27
N PRO A 135 4.04 18.56 -6.37
CA PRO A 135 5.44 18.25 -6.68
C PRO A 135 5.59 17.26 -7.83
N VAL A 136 4.70 16.27 -7.91
CA VAL A 136 4.68 15.26 -8.99
C VAL A 136 4.36 15.92 -10.33
N VAL A 137 3.43 16.89 -10.37
CA VAL A 137 3.08 17.62 -11.59
C VAL A 137 4.25 18.49 -12.07
N LYS A 138 4.92 19.17 -11.14
CA LYS A 138 6.13 19.94 -11.45
C LYS A 138 7.25 19.05 -12.00
N PHE A 139 7.47 17.90 -11.37
CA PHE A 139 8.46 16.92 -11.82
C PHE A 139 8.12 16.39 -13.23
N ALA A 140 6.86 15.99 -13.45
CA ALA A 140 6.40 15.48 -14.72
C ALA A 140 6.52 16.52 -15.85
N ASN A 141 6.10 17.76 -15.60
CA ASN A 141 6.21 18.85 -16.57
C ASN A 141 7.67 19.22 -16.92
N LYS A 142 8.59 19.03 -15.96
CA LYS A 142 10.02 19.31 -16.17
C LYS A 142 10.70 18.22 -17.01
N HIS A 143 10.33 16.95 -16.83
CA HIS A 143 11.04 15.82 -17.44
C HIS A 143 10.32 15.21 -18.64
N PHE A 144 9.01 15.43 -18.78
CA PHE A 144 8.19 14.84 -19.83
C PHE A 144 7.42 15.92 -20.59
N LYS A 145 7.20 15.68 -21.88
CA LYS A 145 6.32 16.53 -22.70
C LYS A 145 4.86 16.12 -22.41
N VAL A 146 4.20 16.89 -21.56
CA VAL A 146 2.79 16.66 -21.20
C VAL A 146 1.88 17.30 -22.24
N HIS A 147 0.86 16.58 -22.69
CA HIS A 147 -0.22 17.09 -23.51
C HIS A 147 -1.31 17.73 -22.64
N ASN A 148 -1.85 18.88 -23.06
CA ASN A 148 -2.77 19.66 -22.21
C ASN A 148 -4.19 19.09 -22.13
N HIS A 149 -4.54 18.12 -22.99
CA HIS A 149 -5.90 17.59 -23.06
C HIS A 149 -5.94 16.08 -22.94
N PHE A 150 -7.04 15.57 -22.38
CA PHE A 150 -7.33 14.14 -22.41
C PHE A 150 -7.56 13.66 -23.84
N VAL A 151 -6.97 12.53 -24.22
CA VAL A 151 -7.17 11.90 -25.53
C VAL A 151 -7.81 10.53 -25.31
N GLY A 152 -9.13 10.54 -25.19
CA GLY A 152 -9.90 9.34 -24.86
C GLY A 152 -9.41 8.71 -23.54
N ASN A 153 -9.06 7.44 -23.60
CA ASN A 153 -8.52 6.67 -22.46
C ASN A 153 -7.01 6.40 -22.57
N LYS A 154 -6.30 7.10 -23.48
CA LYS A 154 -4.87 6.83 -23.74
C LYS A 154 -3.99 7.50 -22.69
N PHE A 155 -2.97 6.80 -22.23
CA PHE A 155 -1.92 7.35 -21.36
C PHE A 155 -0.85 8.12 -22.15
N PHE A 156 -0.59 7.71 -23.38
CA PHE A 156 0.39 8.33 -24.27
C PHE A 156 -0.22 8.57 -25.63
N VAL A 157 0.18 9.67 -26.26
CA VAL A 157 -0.23 10.05 -27.62
C VAL A 157 1.00 10.49 -28.41
N THR A 158 0.99 10.21 -29.71
CA THR A 158 2.04 10.69 -30.62
C THR A 158 1.47 11.86 -31.43
N ILE A 159 2.07 13.04 -31.29
CA ILE A 159 1.68 14.27 -32.02
C ILE A 159 2.92 14.80 -32.71
N ASN A 160 2.83 14.95 -34.01
CA ASN A 160 3.95 15.40 -34.86
C ASN A 160 5.21 14.54 -34.68
N GLY A 161 5.05 13.21 -34.59
CA GLY A 161 6.15 12.26 -34.40
C GLY A 161 6.73 12.22 -32.99
N VAL A 162 6.24 13.06 -32.05
CA VAL A 162 6.73 13.11 -30.66
C VAL A 162 5.72 12.42 -29.74
N LYS A 163 6.20 11.45 -28.95
CA LYS A 163 5.41 10.79 -27.91
C LYS A 163 5.24 11.75 -26.72
N LYS A 164 3.98 12.06 -26.37
CA LYS A 164 3.61 12.92 -25.25
C LYS A 164 2.79 12.15 -24.24
N MET A 165 2.95 12.49 -22.97
CA MET A 165 2.16 12.00 -21.85
C MET A 165 0.81 12.71 -21.81
N THR A 166 -0.28 11.98 -21.55
CA THR A 166 -1.59 12.62 -21.36
C THR A 166 -1.81 12.98 -19.88
N PRO A 167 -2.77 13.87 -19.56
CA PRO A 167 -3.15 14.14 -18.18
C PRO A 167 -3.63 12.88 -17.44
N LEU A 168 -4.17 11.88 -18.15
CA LEU A 168 -4.61 10.63 -17.55
C LEU A 168 -3.44 9.82 -16.97
N PHE A 169 -2.28 9.83 -17.63
CA PHE A 169 -1.08 9.19 -17.11
C PHE A 169 -0.49 9.96 -15.93
N LEU A 170 -0.58 11.30 -15.96
CA LEU A 170 -0.17 12.13 -14.85
C LEU A 170 -0.99 11.82 -13.58
N VAL A 171 -2.32 11.71 -13.74
CA VAL A 171 -3.21 11.29 -12.65
C VAL A 171 -2.82 9.92 -12.10
N LEU A 172 -2.49 8.95 -12.96
CA LEU A 172 -2.01 7.64 -12.52
C LEU A 172 -0.73 7.77 -11.67
N ILE A 173 0.26 8.55 -12.12
CA ILE A 173 1.49 8.74 -11.34
C ILE A 173 1.21 9.39 -9.98
N ILE A 174 0.29 10.35 -9.92
CA ILE A 174 -0.07 11.01 -8.66
C ILE A 174 -0.69 10.01 -7.69
N ILE A 175 -1.61 9.18 -8.17
CA ILE A 175 -2.25 8.13 -7.36
C ILE A 175 -1.21 7.14 -6.84
N GLU A 176 -0.31 6.66 -7.70
CA GLU A 176 0.78 5.75 -7.31
C GLU A 176 1.72 6.38 -6.29
N PHE A 177 2.09 7.64 -6.48
CA PHE A 177 2.95 8.36 -5.55
C PHE A 177 2.27 8.56 -4.19
N THR A 178 0.96 8.83 -4.19
CA THR A 178 0.19 8.97 -2.97
C THR A 178 0.06 7.62 -2.25
N ASP A 179 -0.23 6.52 -2.97
CA ASP A 179 -0.27 5.18 -2.38
C ASP A 179 1.09 4.79 -1.78
N LEU A 180 2.19 5.20 -2.41
CA LEU A 180 3.53 5.00 -1.86
C LEU A 180 3.72 5.70 -0.50
N ILE A 181 3.24 6.95 -0.36
CA ILE A 181 3.30 7.69 0.90
C ILE A 181 2.54 6.93 1.99
N PHE A 182 1.31 6.48 1.69
CA PHE A 182 0.51 5.71 2.63
C PHE A 182 1.12 4.34 2.95
N ALA A 183 1.77 3.69 1.98
CA ALA A 183 2.46 2.42 2.21
C ALA A 183 3.64 2.56 3.19
N VAL A 184 4.31 3.72 3.22
CA VAL A 184 5.39 4.00 4.20
C VAL A 184 4.86 3.99 5.63
N ASP A 185 3.60 4.38 5.86
CA ASP A 185 2.98 4.34 7.19
C ASP A 185 2.34 2.97 7.50
N SER A 186 1.64 2.37 6.52
CA SER A 186 0.89 1.14 6.73
C SER A 186 1.76 -0.12 6.86
N ILE A 187 2.83 -0.23 6.08
CA ILE A 187 3.71 -1.40 6.10
C ILE A 187 4.37 -1.61 7.47
N PRO A 188 5.01 -0.58 8.11
CA PRO A 188 5.50 -0.71 9.48
C PRO A 188 4.43 -1.07 10.51
N ALA A 189 3.21 -0.53 10.35
CA ALA A 189 2.09 -0.83 11.24
C ALA A 189 1.75 -2.33 11.20
N ILE A 190 1.71 -2.93 10.01
CA ILE A 190 1.43 -4.36 9.87
C ILE A 190 2.60 -5.22 10.33
N PHE A 191 3.85 -4.80 10.14
CA PHE A 191 5.02 -5.49 10.69
C PHE A 191 5.05 -5.50 12.22
N SER A 192 4.33 -4.61 12.88
CA SER A 192 4.12 -4.68 14.33
C SER A 192 3.18 -5.83 14.76
N VAL A 193 2.31 -6.28 13.86
CA VAL A 193 1.38 -7.40 14.08
C VAL A 193 2.04 -8.74 13.76
N THR A 194 2.73 -8.84 12.64
CA THR A 194 3.39 -10.06 12.19
C THR A 194 4.69 -9.76 11.45
N LYS A 195 5.71 -10.59 11.66
CA LYS A 195 6.98 -10.49 10.93
C LYS A 195 7.03 -11.42 9.70
N ASP A 196 5.96 -12.13 9.40
CA ASP A 196 5.87 -12.96 8.20
C ASP A 196 5.53 -12.11 6.98
N PRO A 197 6.47 -11.94 6.02
CA PRO A 197 6.26 -11.08 4.86
C PRO A 197 5.14 -11.56 3.93
N TYR A 198 4.83 -12.85 3.93
CA TYR A 198 3.73 -13.39 3.13
C TYR A 198 2.38 -12.99 3.72
N ILE A 199 2.22 -13.06 5.04
CA ILE A 199 0.99 -12.61 5.71
C ILE A 199 0.80 -11.11 5.47
N VAL A 200 1.86 -10.31 5.68
CA VAL A 200 1.84 -8.87 5.41
C VAL A 200 1.45 -8.59 3.96
N PHE A 201 2.04 -9.29 3.00
CA PHE A 201 1.79 -9.06 1.58
C PHE A 201 0.34 -9.41 1.19
N PHE A 202 -0.12 -10.62 1.52
CA PHE A 202 -1.45 -11.05 1.13
C PHE A 202 -2.56 -10.27 1.84
N SER A 203 -2.43 -9.95 3.13
CA SER A 203 -3.40 -9.11 3.84
C SER A 203 -3.52 -7.72 3.21
N ASN A 204 -2.39 -7.12 2.82
CA ASN A 204 -2.34 -5.85 2.10
C ASN A 204 -3.04 -5.91 0.73
N ILE A 205 -2.70 -6.90 -0.10
CA ILE A 205 -3.29 -7.01 -1.45
C ILE A 205 -4.80 -7.17 -1.37
N PHE A 206 -5.29 -8.06 -0.50
CA PHE A 206 -6.72 -8.28 -0.38
C PHE A 206 -7.46 -7.05 0.15
N ALA A 207 -6.82 -6.26 1.04
CA ALA A 207 -7.37 -4.99 1.48
C ALA A 207 -7.50 -3.98 0.34
N ILE A 208 -6.45 -3.82 -0.49
CA ILE A 208 -6.47 -2.91 -1.66
C ILE A 208 -7.54 -3.32 -2.69
N ILE A 209 -7.67 -4.61 -2.97
CA ILE A 209 -8.69 -5.11 -3.89
C ILE A 209 -10.09 -4.83 -3.33
N GLY A 210 -10.28 -5.01 -2.02
CA GLY A 210 -11.53 -4.66 -1.33
C GLY A 210 -11.88 -3.18 -1.44
N LEU A 211 -10.89 -2.30 -1.27
CA LEU A 211 -11.05 -0.86 -1.40
C LEU A 211 -11.48 -0.42 -2.80
N ARG A 212 -10.99 -1.08 -3.85
CA ARG A 212 -11.46 -0.80 -5.22
C ARG A 212 -12.96 -1.02 -5.36
N SER A 213 -13.47 -2.09 -4.78
CA SER A 213 -14.91 -2.35 -4.80
C SER A 213 -15.68 -1.25 -4.08
N MET A 214 -15.13 -0.74 -2.98
CA MET A 214 -15.73 0.36 -2.21
C MET A 214 -15.70 1.69 -2.98
N PHE A 215 -14.64 1.97 -3.74
CA PHE A 215 -14.56 3.18 -4.59
C PHE A 215 -15.71 3.28 -5.60
N PHE A 216 -16.20 2.15 -6.12
CA PHE A 216 -17.34 2.15 -7.06
C PHE A 216 -18.71 2.19 -6.38
N LEU A 217 -18.76 2.08 -5.03
CA LEU A 217 -19.98 2.23 -4.25
C LEU A 217 -20.20 3.68 -3.79
N LEU A 218 -19.16 4.49 -3.78
CA LEU A 218 -19.19 5.92 -3.47
C LEU A 218 -19.51 6.75 -4.73
#